data_46dcf3f799cd084c17aff4984ed1924d
#
_entry.id   46dcf3f799cd084c17aff4984ed1924d
#
_cell.length_a   1.000
_cell.length_b   1.000
_cell.length_c   1.000
_cell.angle_alpha   90.00
_cell.angle_beta   90.00
_cell.angle_gamma   90.00
#
_symmetry.space_group_name_H-M   'P 1'
#
loop_
_entity.id
_entity.type
_entity.pdbx_description
1 polymer ?
#
loop_
_entity_poly.entity_id
_entity_poly.type
_entity_poly.pdbx_seq_one_letter_code
_entity_poly.pdbx_strand_id
1 'polypeptide(L)'
;NSIEEHYWPMKFNDKVPTKPVSIVLAIADKINTLISFWKINEKPTSSKDPYALRRSAIGLIRILIENKIDLDLGKLIHNYLEINVSNDLIKFIEDRFRVYLLEKRFGHDLLDACLGLFEFNNPFLFYLKIESLQNFQKTKEFTKLINSYKRPINILNSEEKKSKDIYSGEPMVELFEKKDERELYEKLIIVEETVNNLIKSKDYKKVLTLLSTFDNEIENFFENVVINVADKNIKTNRLNLCNKVRKIMHSVACFGHFNV
;
A
#
# COMPACT_ATOMS: atom_id res chain seq x y z
N ASN A 1 -12.63 -31.65 12.35
CA ASN A 1 -13.71 -31.94 11.43
C ASN A 1 -14.12 -30.65 10.70
N SER A 2 -14.20 -30.67 9.35
CA SER A 2 -14.42 -29.45 8.56
C SER A 2 -15.74 -28.74 8.90
N ILE A 3 -16.74 -29.49 9.35
CA ILE A 3 -18.04 -28.95 9.81
C ILE A 3 -17.89 -28.11 11.10
N GLU A 4 -16.96 -28.42 11.97
CA GLU A 4 -16.68 -27.65 13.18
C GLU A 4 -15.72 -26.49 12.87
N GLU A 5 -14.69 -26.80 12.09
CA GLU A 5 -13.61 -25.84 11.81
C GLU A 5 -14.03 -24.66 10.93
N HIS A 6 -15.16 -24.73 10.17
CA HIS A 6 -15.59 -23.59 9.33
C HIS A 6 -16.09 -22.40 10.17
N TYR A 7 -16.48 -22.59 11.41
CA TYR A 7 -16.81 -21.49 12.34
C TYR A 7 -15.56 -20.75 12.84
N TRP A 8 -14.38 -21.37 12.80
CA TRP A 8 -13.15 -20.76 13.30
C TRP A 8 -12.63 -19.60 12.41
N PRO A 9 -11.97 -18.59 13.02
CA PRO A 9 -11.90 -18.31 14.46
C PRO A 9 -13.20 -17.67 14.96
N MET A 10 -13.66 -17.99 16.15
CA MET A 10 -14.83 -17.39 16.81
C MET A 10 -14.43 -16.19 17.69
N LYS A 11 -13.20 -16.19 18.21
CA LYS A 11 -12.60 -15.13 19.04
C LYS A 11 -11.24 -14.72 18.45
N PHE A 12 -10.76 -13.56 18.89
CA PHE A 12 -9.48 -13.00 18.39
C PHE A 12 -8.29 -13.97 18.58
N ASN A 13 -8.23 -14.70 19.69
CA ASN A 13 -7.12 -15.61 20.00
C ASN A 13 -7.37 -17.08 19.61
N ASP A 14 -8.50 -17.39 19.02
CA ASP A 14 -8.76 -18.76 18.56
C ASP A 14 -7.82 -19.13 17.41
N LYS A 15 -7.53 -20.41 17.26
CA LYS A 15 -6.81 -20.92 16.08
C LYS A 15 -7.68 -20.78 14.82
N VAL A 16 -7.02 -20.61 13.68
CA VAL A 16 -7.66 -20.64 12.36
C VAL A 16 -7.68 -22.09 11.82
N PRO A 17 -8.58 -22.42 10.90
CA PRO A 17 -8.53 -23.72 10.21
C PRO A 17 -7.25 -23.82 9.39
N THR A 18 -6.66 -25.03 9.34
CA THR A 18 -5.39 -25.30 8.60
C THR A 18 -5.56 -26.34 7.50
N LYS A 19 -6.66 -27.11 7.50
CA LYS A 19 -6.93 -28.09 6.45
C LYS A 19 -7.56 -27.42 5.24
N PRO A 20 -7.16 -27.74 4.01
CA PRO A 20 -7.65 -27.05 2.80
C PRO A 20 -9.17 -26.95 2.70
N VAL A 21 -9.91 -28.04 2.95
CA VAL A 21 -11.38 -28.03 2.91
C VAL A 21 -11.98 -27.13 3.98
N SER A 22 -11.44 -27.17 5.21
CA SER A 22 -11.90 -26.32 6.31
C SER A 22 -11.62 -24.84 6.04
N ILE A 23 -10.46 -24.54 5.45
CA ILE A 23 -10.08 -23.16 5.05
C ILE A 23 -11.08 -22.63 4.03
N VAL A 24 -11.33 -23.36 2.95
CA VAL A 24 -12.26 -22.93 1.89
C VAL A 24 -13.66 -22.73 2.42
N LEU A 25 -14.16 -23.65 3.24
CA LEU A 25 -15.48 -23.53 3.87
C LEU A 25 -15.57 -22.31 4.80
N ALA A 26 -14.54 -22.08 5.63
CA ALA A 26 -14.52 -20.95 6.54
C ALA A 26 -14.44 -19.59 5.81
N ILE A 27 -13.67 -19.51 4.72
CA ILE A 27 -13.63 -18.32 3.86
C ILE A 27 -14.99 -18.08 3.21
N ALA A 28 -15.57 -19.12 2.60
CA ALA A 28 -16.86 -19.04 1.92
C ALA A 28 -17.98 -18.62 2.87
N ASP A 29 -18.06 -19.21 4.07
CA ASP A 29 -19.04 -18.86 5.09
C ASP A 29 -18.97 -17.39 5.50
N LYS A 30 -17.75 -16.91 5.82
CA LYS A 30 -17.55 -15.52 6.27
C LYS A 30 -17.79 -14.50 5.15
N ILE A 31 -17.34 -14.78 3.93
CA ILE A 31 -17.58 -13.88 2.77
C ILE A 31 -19.08 -13.87 2.45
N ASN A 32 -19.73 -15.04 2.38
CA ASN A 32 -21.17 -15.10 2.08
C ASN A 32 -21.99 -14.38 3.16
N THR A 33 -21.64 -14.52 4.42
CA THR A 33 -22.27 -13.78 5.52
C THR A 33 -22.14 -12.27 5.29
N LEU A 34 -20.94 -11.77 5.08
CA LEU A 34 -20.70 -10.33 4.87
C LEU A 34 -21.46 -9.80 3.65
N ILE A 35 -21.37 -10.47 2.51
CA ILE A 35 -22.06 -10.07 1.27
C ILE A 35 -23.57 -10.07 1.47
N SER A 36 -24.14 -11.10 2.10
CA SER A 36 -25.57 -11.24 2.31
C SER A 36 -26.14 -10.11 3.17
N PHE A 37 -25.46 -9.76 4.27
CA PHE A 37 -25.89 -8.67 5.14
C PHE A 37 -25.72 -7.29 4.50
N TRP A 38 -24.66 -7.07 3.69
CA TRP A 38 -24.52 -5.83 2.91
C TRP A 38 -25.60 -5.68 1.84
N LYS A 39 -25.99 -6.79 1.21
CA LYS A 39 -27.06 -6.83 0.20
C LYS A 39 -28.41 -6.35 0.73
N ILE A 40 -28.74 -6.68 1.97
CA ILE A 40 -29.98 -6.27 2.64
C ILE A 40 -29.81 -5.01 3.50
N ASN A 41 -28.64 -4.35 3.42
CA ASN A 41 -28.28 -3.14 4.16
C ASN A 41 -28.31 -3.29 5.70
N GLU A 42 -28.13 -4.50 6.21
CA GLU A 42 -28.03 -4.80 7.65
C GLU A 42 -26.57 -4.74 8.10
N LYS A 43 -26.07 -3.51 8.33
CA LYS A 43 -24.68 -3.25 8.67
C LYS A 43 -24.50 -3.03 10.18
N PRO A 44 -23.32 -3.36 10.75
CA PRO A 44 -23.04 -3.04 12.15
C PRO A 44 -22.93 -1.52 12.34
N THR A 45 -23.54 -1.03 13.42
CA THR A 45 -23.39 0.38 13.85
C THR A 45 -22.26 0.51 14.87
N SER A 46 -21.90 1.74 15.28
CA SER A 46 -20.84 1.96 16.28
C SER A 46 -21.00 1.10 17.55
N SER A 47 -22.23 0.93 18.03
CA SER A 47 -22.55 0.24 19.30
C SER A 47 -23.20 -1.14 19.15
N LYS A 48 -23.73 -1.49 17.96
CA LYS A 48 -24.48 -2.73 17.77
C LYS A 48 -23.90 -3.57 16.63
N ASP A 49 -23.73 -4.85 16.89
CA ASP A 49 -23.32 -5.86 15.91
C ASP A 49 -24.01 -7.21 16.21
N PRO A 50 -25.35 -7.27 16.03
CA PRO A 50 -26.13 -8.44 16.43
C PRO A 50 -25.78 -9.70 15.65
N TYR A 51 -25.25 -9.53 14.44
CA TYR A 51 -24.86 -10.62 13.54
C TYR A 51 -23.37 -10.94 13.58
N ALA A 52 -22.61 -10.30 14.46
CA ALA A 52 -21.17 -10.52 14.63
C ALA A 52 -20.33 -10.31 13.34
N LEU A 53 -20.73 -9.35 12.50
CA LEU A 53 -20.09 -9.09 11.22
C LEU A 53 -18.63 -8.61 11.38
N ARG A 54 -18.32 -7.87 12.47
CA ARG A 54 -16.93 -7.50 12.79
C ARG A 54 -16.07 -8.73 13.05
N ARG A 55 -16.61 -9.73 13.77
CA ARG A 55 -15.90 -11.00 14.00
C ARG A 55 -15.72 -11.78 12.72
N SER A 56 -16.72 -11.82 11.85
CA SER A 56 -16.64 -12.48 10.55
C SER A 56 -15.54 -11.86 9.69
N ALA A 57 -15.46 -10.53 9.64
CA ALA A 57 -14.41 -9.82 8.88
C ALA A 57 -13.00 -10.07 9.46
N ILE A 58 -12.83 -9.96 10.80
CA ILE A 58 -11.53 -10.27 11.44
C ILE A 58 -11.16 -11.74 11.25
N GLY A 59 -12.13 -12.64 11.36
CA GLY A 59 -11.91 -14.07 11.10
C GLY A 59 -11.45 -14.35 9.68
N LEU A 60 -12.08 -13.73 8.69
CA LEU A 60 -11.69 -13.80 7.29
C LEU A 60 -10.25 -13.30 7.07
N ILE A 61 -9.93 -12.12 7.58
CA ILE A 61 -8.60 -11.52 7.52
C ILE A 61 -7.54 -12.46 8.09
N ARG A 62 -7.80 -13.01 9.28
CA ARG A 62 -6.88 -13.93 9.95
C ARG A 62 -6.66 -15.23 9.16
N ILE A 63 -7.72 -15.81 8.62
CA ILE A 63 -7.60 -17.03 7.79
C ILE A 63 -6.71 -16.76 6.59
N LEU A 64 -6.89 -15.64 5.90
CA LEU A 64 -6.11 -15.28 4.73
C LEU A 64 -4.62 -15.06 5.08
N ILE A 65 -4.34 -14.32 6.15
CA ILE A 65 -2.98 -13.99 6.57
C ILE A 65 -2.24 -15.22 7.11
N GLU A 66 -2.85 -15.93 8.07
CA GLU A 66 -2.20 -17.04 8.78
C GLU A 66 -1.98 -18.26 7.88
N ASN A 67 -2.84 -18.47 6.87
CA ASN A 67 -2.66 -19.50 5.84
C ASN A 67 -1.96 -19.00 4.57
N LYS A 68 -1.52 -17.74 4.51
CA LYS A 68 -0.80 -17.12 3.37
C LYS A 68 -1.59 -17.21 2.06
N ILE A 69 -2.88 -16.94 2.12
CA ILE A 69 -3.78 -17.06 0.97
C ILE A 69 -3.84 -15.75 0.20
N ASP A 70 -3.38 -15.78 -1.03
CA ASP A 70 -3.46 -14.70 -2.00
C ASP A 70 -4.84 -14.71 -2.67
N LEU A 71 -5.78 -13.99 -2.07
CA LEU A 71 -7.15 -13.85 -2.57
C LEU A 71 -7.51 -12.38 -2.77
N ASP A 72 -7.86 -12.02 -3.99
CA ASP A 72 -8.41 -10.71 -4.32
C ASP A 72 -9.87 -10.65 -3.86
N LEU A 73 -10.06 -10.12 -2.64
CA LEU A 73 -11.38 -9.90 -2.05
C LEU A 73 -12.18 -8.84 -2.80
N GLY A 74 -11.51 -7.81 -3.30
CA GLY A 74 -12.14 -6.73 -4.07
C GLY A 74 -12.85 -7.29 -5.29
N LYS A 75 -12.09 -8.00 -6.14
CA LYS A 75 -12.64 -8.66 -7.33
C LYS A 75 -13.77 -9.64 -6.99
N LEU A 76 -13.59 -10.43 -5.92
CA LEU A 76 -14.59 -11.39 -5.50
C LEU A 76 -15.88 -10.69 -5.06
N ILE A 77 -15.81 -9.64 -4.23
CA ILE A 77 -16.97 -8.91 -3.71
C ILE A 77 -17.71 -8.17 -4.84
N HIS A 78 -16.97 -7.56 -5.78
CA HIS A 78 -17.56 -6.86 -6.95
C HIS A 78 -18.37 -7.78 -7.86
N ASN A 79 -18.10 -9.09 -7.87
CA ASN A 79 -18.90 -10.04 -8.66
C ASN A 79 -20.32 -10.28 -8.08
N TYR A 80 -20.56 -9.90 -6.82
CA TYR A 80 -21.82 -10.19 -6.12
C TYR A 80 -22.60 -8.95 -5.68
N LEU A 81 -21.98 -7.78 -5.63
CA LEU A 81 -22.56 -6.54 -5.14
C LEU A 81 -22.36 -5.41 -6.17
N GLU A 82 -23.28 -4.45 -6.17
CA GLU A 82 -23.10 -3.20 -6.92
C GLU A 82 -21.87 -2.44 -6.40
N ILE A 83 -21.26 -1.63 -7.26
CA ILE A 83 -19.97 -0.99 -6.99
C ILE A 83 -19.94 -0.18 -5.68
N ASN A 84 -20.98 0.62 -5.41
CA ASN A 84 -21.03 1.41 -4.18
C ASN A 84 -21.16 0.56 -2.93
N VAL A 85 -21.93 -0.53 -2.99
CA VAL A 85 -22.13 -1.48 -1.87
C VAL A 85 -20.87 -2.30 -1.67
N SER A 86 -20.21 -2.70 -2.75
CA SER A 86 -18.92 -3.40 -2.68
C SER A 86 -17.84 -2.56 -2.03
N ASN A 87 -17.69 -1.30 -2.44
CA ASN A 87 -16.69 -0.39 -1.89
C ASN A 87 -16.90 -0.14 -0.39
N ASP A 88 -18.15 -0.03 0.05
CA ASP A 88 -18.48 0.11 1.46
C ASP A 88 -18.12 -1.15 2.27
N LEU A 89 -18.38 -2.35 1.74
CA LEU A 89 -17.95 -3.61 2.38
C LEU A 89 -16.42 -3.74 2.41
N ILE A 90 -15.75 -3.41 1.32
CA ILE A 90 -14.29 -3.44 1.25
C ILE A 90 -13.69 -2.48 2.30
N LYS A 91 -14.25 -1.27 2.41
CA LYS A 91 -13.84 -0.30 3.43
C LYS A 91 -14.07 -0.80 4.86
N PHE A 92 -15.20 -1.46 5.10
CA PHE A 92 -15.45 -2.09 6.40
C PHE A 92 -14.41 -3.18 6.72
N ILE A 93 -14.03 -4.01 5.74
CA ILE A 93 -13.00 -5.04 5.94
C ILE A 93 -11.62 -4.39 6.17
N GLU A 94 -11.28 -3.33 5.45
CA GLU A 94 -10.05 -2.54 5.66
C GLU A 94 -9.98 -1.97 7.08
N ASP A 95 -11.08 -1.41 7.58
CA ASP A 95 -11.14 -0.90 8.96
C ASP A 95 -10.91 -2.02 10.00
N ARG A 96 -11.42 -3.23 9.75
CA ARG A 96 -11.16 -4.40 10.61
C ARG A 96 -9.73 -4.92 10.47
N PHE A 97 -9.13 -4.84 9.28
CA PHE A 97 -7.73 -5.14 9.06
C PHE A 97 -6.82 -4.17 9.85
N ARG A 98 -7.14 -2.88 9.83
CA ARG A 98 -6.43 -1.86 10.64
C ARG A 98 -6.51 -2.20 12.15
N VAL A 99 -7.70 -2.53 12.66
CA VAL A 99 -7.87 -2.95 14.07
C VAL A 99 -7.03 -4.19 14.38
N TYR A 100 -7.08 -5.21 13.53
CA TYR A 100 -6.28 -6.43 13.69
C TYR A 100 -4.78 -6.14 13.76
N LEU A 101 -4.27 -5.28 12.90
CA LEU A 101 -2.83 -4.93 12.89
C LEU A 101 -2.42 -4.10 14.10
N LEU A 102 -3.25 -3.17 14.56
CA LEU A 102 -3.00 -2.41 15.79
C LEU A 102 -2.90 -3.33 17.02
N GLU A 103 -3.76 -4.34 17.13
CA GLU A 103 -3.68 -5.36 18.18
C GLU A 103 -2.41 -6.22 18.06
N LYS A 104 -1.87 -6.39 16.85
CA LYS A 104 -0.55 -7.01 16.58
C LYS A 104 0.64 -6.05 16.78
N ARG A 105 0.39 -4.84 17.31
CA ARG A 105 1.39 -3.81 17.62
C ARG A 105 2.11 -3.21 16.41
N PHE A 106 1.44 -3.16 15.26
CA PHE A 106 1.87 -2.31 14.16
C PHE A 106 1.54 -0.84 14.48
N GLY A 107 2.44 0.10 14.14
CA GLY A 107 2.25 1.54 14.38
C GLY A 107 1.20 2.18 13.48
N HIS A 108 0.55 3.25 13.93
CA HIS A 108 -0.42 4.00 13.13
C HIS A 108 0.20 4.61 11.88
N ASP A 109 1.39 5.21 12.01
CA ASP A 109 2.18 5.79 10.92
C ASP A 109 2.45 4.78 9.79
N LEU A 110 2.80 3.55 10.18
CA LEU A 110 3.03 2.44 9.28
C LEU A 110 1.76 2.05 8.49
N LEU A 111 0.62 1.99 9.18
CA LEU A 111 -0.66 1.67 8.56
C LEU A 111 -1.12 2.79 7.63
N ASP A 112 -0.98 4.04 8.04
CA ASP A 112 -1.34 5.21 7.22
C ASP A 112 -0.47 5.31 5.97
N ALA A 113 0.83 4.99 6.09
CA ALA A 113 1.75 4.96 4.96
C ALA A 113 1.36 3.92 3.89
N CYS A 114 0.82 2.77 4.31
CA CYS A 114 0.53 1.66 3.40
C CYS A 114 -0.91 1.62 2.88
N LEU A 115 -1.91 1.96 3.73
CA LEU A 115 -3.33 1.80 3.39
C LEU A 115 -3.90 2.99 2.61
N GLY A 116 -3.32 4.18 2.74
CA GLY A 116 -3.82 5.40 2.09
C GLY A 116 -3.54 5.52 0.59
N LEU A 117 -2.67 4.68 0.03
CA LEU A 117 -2.21 4.79 -1.37
C LEU A 117 -2.88 3.80 -2.33
N PHE A 118 -3.41 2.71 -1.82
CA PHE A 118 -3.84 1.59 -2.63
C PHE A 118 -5.26 1.20 -2.29
N GLU A 119 -5.98 0.73 -3.29
CA GLU A 119 -7.25 0.07 -3.07
C GLU A 119 -7.05 -1.23 -2.28
N PHE A 120 -7.75 -1.34 -1.15
CA PHE A 120 -7.63 -2.49 -0.26
C PHE A 120 -8.40 -3.68 -0.84
N ASN A 121 -7.69 -4.56 -1.52
CA ASN A 121 -8.29 -5.72 -2.19
C ASN A 121 -7.76 -7.07 -1.70
N ASN A 122 -6.58 -7.11 -1.08
CA ASN A 122 -5.94 -8.38 -0.69
C ASN A 122 -5.25 -8.27 0.69
N PRO A 123 -5.91 -8.70 1.78
CA PRO A 123 -5.37 -8.59 3.14
C PRO A 123 -3.99 -9.24 3.33
N PHE A 124 -3.73 -10.38 2.67
CA PHE A 124 -2.44 -11.06 2.82
C PHE A 124 -1.30 -10.26 2.16
N LEU A 125 -1.51 -9.71 0.96
CA LEU A 125 -0.49 -8.90 0.30
C LEU A 125 -0.23 -7.59 1.04
N PHE A 126 -1.28 -6.96 1.57
CA PHE A 126 -1.12 -5.78 2.43
C PHE A 126 -0.35 -6.11 3.71
N TYR A 127 -0.65 -7.25 4.35
CA TYR A 127 0.09 -7.72 5.52
C TYR A 127 1.58 -7.90 5.21
N LEU A 128 1.93 -8.59 4.12
CA LEU A 128 3.33 -8.79 3.72
C LEU A 128 4.07 -7.46 3.49
N LYS A 129 3.41 -6.50 2.84
CA LYS A 129 3.95 -5.16 2.60
C LYS A 129 4.24 -4.43 3.91
N ILE A 130 3.25 -4.39 4.80
CA ILE A 130 3.34 -3.71 6.10
C ILE A 130 4.36 -4.38 7.01
N GLU A 131 4.40 -5.71 7.08
CA GLU A 131 5.38 -6.48 7.85
C GLU A 131 6.82 -6.23 7.34
N SER A 132 7.00 -6.22 6.03
CA SER A 132 8.29 -5.91 5.41
C SER A 132 8.77 -4.51 5.76
N LEU A 133 7.88 -3.52 5.70
CA LEU A 133 8.20 -2.14 6.05
C LEU A 133 8.49 -1.98 7.55
N GLN A 134 7.73 -2.64 8.45
CA GLN A 134 8.00 -2.64 9.88
C GLN A 134 9.39 -3.19 10.21
N ASN A 135 9.80 -4.24 9.52
CA ASN A 135 11.14 -4.80 9.71
C ASN A 135 12.23 -3.89 9.12
N PHE A 136 11.96 -3.24 8.00
CA PHE A 136 12.88 -2.32 7.35
C PHE A 136 13.10 -1.03 8.15
N GLN A 137 12.09 -0.54 8.89
CA GLN A 137 12.22 0.61 9.78
C GLN A 137 13.35 0.49 10.82
N LYS A 138 13.75 -0.74 11.16
CA LYS A 138 14.81 -1.03 12.13
C LYS A 138 16.22 -0.96 11.53
N THR A 139 16.35 -0.67 10.25
CA THR A 139 17.62 -0.66 9.51
C THR A 139 18.13 0.76 9.31
N LYS A 140 19.44 0.92 9.05
CA LYS A 140 20.04 2.22 8.71
C LYS A 140 19.59 2.72 7.32
N GLU A 141 19.28 1.80 6.44
CA GLU A 141 18.80 2.05 5.09
C GLU A 141 17.44 2.75 5.10
N PHE A 142 16.63 2.54 6.14
CA PHE A 142 15.35 3.25 6.29
C PHE A 142 15.54 4.76 6.40
N THR A 143 16.48 5.22 7.23
CA THR A 143 16.76 6.66 7.37
C THR A 143 17.22 7.27 6.04
N LYS A 144 18.07 6.57 5.29
CA LYS A 144 18.50 6.99 3.95
C LYS A 144 17.30 7.12 3.00
N LEU A 145 16.45 6.09 2.96
CA LEU A 145 15.23 6.11 2.13
C LEU A 145 14.33 7.31 2.46
N ILE A 146 14.09 7.60 3.74
CA ILE A 146 13.26 8.72 4.16
C ILE A 146 13.87 10.06 3.73
N ASN A 147 15.17 10.25 3.88
CA ASN A 147 15.85 11.48 3.47
C ASN A 147 15.77 11.69 1.95
N SER A 148 16.02 10.65 1.17
CA SER A 148 15.91 10.68 -0.29
C SER A 148 14.48 10.96 -0.76
N TYR A 149 13.47 10.48 -0.02
CA TYR A 149 12.06 10.73 -0.30
C TYR A 149 11.64 12.18 -0.02
N LYS A 150 12.05 12.75 1.11
CA LYS A 150 11.51 14.02 1.61
C LYS A 150 11.76 15.20 0.65
N ARG A 151 12.98 15.33 0.14
CA ARG A 151 13.35 16.51 -0.65
C ARG A 151 12.58 16.63 -1.96
N PRO A 152 12.56 15.63 -2.86
CA PRO A 152 11.78 15.71 -4.10
C PRO A 152 10.28 15.91 -3.85
N ILE A 153 9.72 15.24 -2.84
CA ILE A 153 8.28 15.29 -2.56
C ILE A 153 7.88 16.64 -1.96
N ASN A 154 8.68 17.22 -1.08
CA ASN A 154 8.39 18.54 -0.52
C ASN A 154 8.41 19.64 -1.59
N ILE A 155 9.36 19.59 -2.52
CA ILE A 155 9.44 20.52 -3.64
C ILE A 155 8.21 20.36 -4.54
N LEU A 156 7.91 19.12 -4.93
CA LEU A 156 6.78 18.81 -5.79
C LEU A 156 5.46 19.27 -5.16
N ASN A 157 5.18 18.90 -3.91
CA ASN A 157 3.97 19.32 -3.19
C ASN A 157 3.86 20.84 -3.04
N SER A 158 4.99 21.53 -2.82
CA SER A 158 5.02 23.00 -2.73
C SER A 158 4.65 23.65 -4.05
N GLU A 159 5.16 23.12 -5.18
CA GLU A 159 4.85 23.66 -6.50
C GLU A 159 3.44 23.30 -6.95
N GLU A 160 2.96 22.09 -6.73
CA GLU A 160 1.57 21.67 -6.98
C GLU A 160 0.57 22.54 -6.19
N LYS A 161 0.90 22.89 -4.94
CA LYS A 161 0.06 23.79 -4.11
C LYS A 161 0.04 25.23 -4.60
N LYS A 162 1.16 25.74 -5.15
CA LYS A 162 1.27 27.11 -5.68
C LYS A 162 0.59 27.27 -7.04
N SER A 163 0.87 26.35 -7.96
CA SER A 163 0.38 26.42 -9.35
C SER A 163 -1.05 25.89 -9.49
N LYS A 164 -1.50 25.02 -8.57
CA LYS A 164 -2.71 24.19 -8.66
C LYS A 164 -2.67 23.18 -9.81
N ASP A 165 -1.48 22.98 -10.41
CA ASP A 165 -1.23 21.96 -11.44
C ASP A 165 -0.76 20.66 -10.80
N ILE A 166 -1.00 19.54 -11.46
CA ILE A 166 -0.47 18.23 -11.08
C ILE A 166 0.61 17.84 -12.09
N TYR A 167 1.82 17.64 -11.60
CA TYR A 167 2.95 17.23 -12.42
C TYR A 167 2.97 15.70 -12.56
N SER A 168 2.32 15.18 -13.60
CA SER A 168 2.15 13.72 -13.80
C SER A 168 2.70 13.21 -15.14
N GLY A 169 3.30 14.10 -15.94
CA GLY A 169 3.90 13.74 -17.22
C GLY A 169 5.16 12.88 -17.08
N GLU A 170 5.54 12.19 -18.15
CA GLU A 170 6.85 11.53 -18.22
C GLU A 170 7.93 12.57 -18.50
N PRO A 171 9.10 12.46 -17.87
CA PRO A 171 10.24 13.33 -18.17
C PRO A 171 10.73 13.15 -19.62
N MET A 172 10.98 14.26 -20.30
CA MET A 172 11.48 14.30 -21.68
C MET A 172 12.99 14.49 -21.67
N VAL A 173 13.72 13.55 -22.24
CA VAL A 173 15.20 13.50 -22.24
C VAL A 173 15.81 14.69 -23.01
N GLU A 174 15.09 15.19 -24.01
CA GLU A 174 15.48 16.33 -24.84
C GLU A 174 15.53 17.66 -24.08
N LEU A 175 14.83 17.72 -22.93
CA LEU A 175 14.78 18.90 -22.06
C LEU A 175 15.79 18.82 -20.90
N PHE A 176 16.61 17.78 -20.83
CA PHE A 176 17.66 17.67 -19.82
C PHE A 176 18.87 18.56 -20.20
N GLU A 177 19.18 19.52 -19.33
CA GLU A 177 20.31 20.42 -19.49
C GLU A 177 21.55 19.97 -18.73
N LYS A 178 21.35 19.15 -17.68
CA LYS A 178 22.41 18.68 -16.80
C LYS A 178 22.56 17.16 -16.87
N LYS A 179 23.77 16.70 -16.64
CA LYS A 179 24.12 15.28 -16.59
C LYS A 179 23.30 14.55 -15.48
N ASP A 180 23.16 15.21 -14.33
CA ASP A 180 22.49 14.64 -13.16
C ASP A 180 20.98 14.40 -13.39
N GLU A 181 20.32 15.18 -14.28
CA GLU A 181 18.93 14.91 -14.69
C GLU A 181 18.84 13.59 -15.46
N ARG A 182 19.78 13.33 -16.36
CA ARG A 182 19.83 12.10 -17.15
C ARG A 182 20.19 10.89 -16.30
N GLU A 183 21.21 11.01 -15.45
CA GLU A 183 21.65 9.91 -14.57
C GLU A 183 20.55 9.48 -13.62
N LEU A 184 19.85 10.44 -13.00
CA LEU A 184 18.69 10.13 -12.16
C LEU A 184 17.58 9.44 -12.97
N TYR A 185 17.25 9.96 -14.15
CA TYR A 185 16.19 9.38 -14.99
C TYR A 185 16.49 7.94 -15.42
N GLU A 186 17.71 7.69 -15.92
CA GLU A 186 18.16 6.35 -16.34
C GLU A 186 18.10 5.35 -15.17
N LYS A 187 18.55 5.77 -13.99
CA LYS A 187 18.45 4.98 -12.77
C LYS A 187 16.99 4.65 -12.42
N LEU A 188 16.11 5.65 -12.49
CA LEU A 188 14.68 5.47 -12.17
C LEU A 188 14.00 4.49 -13.12
N ILE A 189 14.31 4.47 -14.41
CA ILE A 189 13.77 3.51 -15.38
C ILE A 189 14.15 2.07 -15.00
N ILE A 190 15.43 1.82 -14.73
CA ILE A 190 15.92 0.48 -14.36
C ILE A 190 15.25 -0.01 -13.06
N VAL A 191 15.13 0.90 -12.12
CA VAL A 191 14.55 0.57 -10.82
C VAL A 191 13.05 0.34 -10.91
N GLU A 192 12.32 1.16 -11.66
CA GLU A 192 10.88 0.98 -11.85
C GLU A 192 10.56 -0.41 -12.40
N GLU A 193 11.30 -0.88 -13.40
CA GLU A 193 11.16 -2.23 -13.95
C GLU A 193 11.46 -3.30 -12.89
N THR A 194 12.57 -3.14 -12.17
CA THR A 194 12.98 -4.09 -11.13
C THR A 194 11.98 -4.14 -9.98
N VAL A 195 11.49 -2.99 -9.51
CA VAL A 195 10.45 -2.88 -8.49
C VAL A 195 9.18 -3.59 -8.92
N ASN A 196 8.72 -3.38 -10.15
CA ASN A 196 7.53 -4.03 -10.68
C ASN A 196 7.66 -5.57 -10.67
N ASN A 197 8.84 -6.10 -11.02
CA ASN A 197 9.10 -7.54 -10.99
C ASN A 197 9.17 -8.08 -9.57
N LEU A 198 9.78 -7.36 -8.64
CA LEU A 198 9.83 -7.72 -7.22
C LEU A 198 8.46 -7.69 -6.54
N ILE A 199 7.59 -6.73 -6.88
CA ILE A 199 6.21 -6.67 -6.39
C ILE A 199 5.41 -7.88 -6.90
N LYS A 200 5.54 -8.24 -8.17
CA LYS A 200 4.90 -9.46 -8.72
C LYS A 200 5.36 -10.73 -8.00
N SER A 201 6.62 -10.80 -7.60
CA SER A 201 7.15 -11.91 -6.79
C SER A 201 6.89 -11.77 -5.29
N LYS A 202 6.22 -10.70 -4.85
CA LYS A 202 5.89 -10.37 -3.44
C LYS A 202 7.11 -10.17 -2.54
N ASP A 203 8.27 -9.83 -3.10
CA ASP A 203 9.52 -9.61 -2.36
C ASP A 203 9.66 -8.14 -1.93
N TYR A 204 8.74 -7.69 -1.06
CA TYR A 204 8.72 -6.29 -0.57
C TYR A 204 10.00 -5.91 0.19
N LYS A 205 10.69 -6.88 0.80
CA LYS A 205 11.97 -6.62 1.45
C LYS A 205 13.01 -6.13 0.45
N LYS A 206 13.15 -6.82 -0.71
CA LYS A 206 14.08 -6.38 -1.76
C LYS A 206 13.63 -5.08 -2.39
N VAL A 207 12.32 -4.84 -2.55
CA VAL A 207 11.83 -3.55 -3.03
C VAL A 207 12.33 -2.42 -2.13
N LEU A 208 12.12 -2.51 -0.81
CA LEU A 208 12.54 -1.49 0.15
C LEU A 208 14.07 -1.28 0.15
N THR A 209 14.84 -2.36 0.06
CA THR A 209 16.29 -2.28 -0.06
C THR A 209 16.70 -1.58 -1.35
N LEU A 210 16.07 -1.89 -2.49
CA LEU A 210 16.34 -1.24 -3.77
C LEU A 210 16.00 0.25 -3.72
N LEU A 211 14.83 0.60 -3.15
CA LEU A 211 14.42 1.99 -2.99
C LEU A 211 15.37 2.83 -2.13
N SER A 212 16.12 2.22 -1.23
CA SER A 212 17.14 2.92 -0.43
C SER A 212 18.46 3.17 -1.15
N THR A 213 18.62 2.73 -2.40
CA THR A 213 19.87 2.88 -3.17
C THR A 213 19.92 4.12 -4.06
N PHE A 214 18.90 4.98 -4.03
CA PHE A 214 18.87 6.18 -4.88
C PHE A 214 19.40 7.44 -4.20
N ASP A 215 19.83 7.36 -2.98
CA ASP A 215 20.24 8.51 -2.19
C ASP A 215 21.27 9.38 -2.94
N ASN A 216 22.31 8.78 -3.50
CA ASN A 216 23.34 9.50 -4.22
C ASN A 216 22.82 10.23 -5.47
N GLU A 217 22.04 9.55 -6.32
CA GLU A 217 21.52 10.15 -7.56
C GLU A 217 20.52 11.27 -7.25
N ILE A 218 19.72 11.14 -6.21
CA ILE A 218 18.80 12.20 -5.76
C ILE A 218 19.59 13.38 -5.17
N GLU A 219 20.61 13.13 -4.33
CA GLU A 219 21.45 14.20 -3.77
C GLU A 219 22.15 14.97 -4.88
N ASN A 220 22.85 14.29 -5.80
CA ASN A 220 23.54 14.92 -6.94
C ASN A 220 22.59 15.77 -7.79
N PHE A 221 21.39 15.24 -8.06
CA PHE A 221 20.36 15.98 -8.79
C PHE A 221 20.01 17.30 -8.08
N PHE A 222 19.78 17.29 -6.79
CA PHE A 222 19.39 18.51 -6.06
C PHE A 222 20.57 19.44 -5.72
N GLU A 223 21.80 18.97 -5.77
CA GLU A 223 23.00 19.81 -5.65
C GLU A 223 23.29 20.58 -6.93
N ASN A 224 23.11 19.95 -8.08
CA ASN A 224 23.56 20.47 -9.37
C ASN A 224 22.42 21.02 -10.25
N VAL A 225 21.15 20.73 -9.92
CA VAL A 225 19.99 21.11 -10.73
C VAL A 225 19.07 22.04 -9.95
N VAL A 226 18.85 23.24 -10.49
CA VAL A 226 17.88 24.21 -9.96
C VAL A 226 16.49 23.90 -10.53
N ILE A 227 15.54 23.52 -9.70
CA ILE A 227 14.18 23.17 -10.16
C ILE A 227 13.44 24.40 -10.69
N ASN A 228 13.49 25.52 -9.95
CA ASN A 228 12.77 26.75 -10.28
C ASN A 228 13.56 27.63 -11.25
N VAL A 229 13.49 27.30 -12.53
CA VAL A 229 14.06 28.09 -13.63
C VAL A 229 12.97 28.92 -14.33
N ALA A 230 13.39 29.92 -15.13
CA ALA A 230 12.45 30.81 -15.85
C ALA A 230 11.72 30.07 -16.99
N ASP A 231 12.37 29.11 -17.64
CA ASP A 231 11.74 28.29 -18.66
C ASP A 231 10.75 27.32 -18.05
N LYS A 232 9.47 27.49 -18.41
CA LYS A 232 8.37 26.65 -17.88
C LYS A 232 8.46 25.20 -18.32
N ASN A 233 8.97 24.90 -19.51
CA ASN A 233 9.07 23.53 -20.01
C ASN A 233 10.13 22.76 -19.24
N ILE A 234 11.31 23.38 -19.04
CA ILE A 234 12.39 22.80 -18.24
C ILE A 234 11.97 22.62 -16.78
N LYS A 235 11.33 23.63 -16.18
CA LYS A 235 10.79 23.53 -14.82
C LYS A 235 9.81 22.38 -14.70
N THR A 236 8.82 22.28 -15.60
CA THR A 236 7.83 21.20 -15.61
C THR A 236 8.49 19.84 -15.77
N ASN A 237 9.48 19.72 -16.63
CA ASN A 237 10.23 18.49 -16.85
C ASN A 237 10.97 18.02 -15.59
N ARG A 238 11.62 18.93 -14.86
CA ARG A 238 12.27 18.66 -13.56
C ARG A 238 11.28 18.24 -12.48
N LEU A 239 10.10 18.86 -12.45
CA LEU A 239 9.03 18.45 -11.54
C LEU A 239 8.42 17.08 -11.90
N ASN A 240 8.32 16.75 -13.19
CA ASN A 240 7.95 15.42 -13.64
C ASN A 240 8.97 14.36 -13.20
N LEU A 241 10.26 14.70 -13.20
CA LEU A 241 11.31 13.81 -12.69
C LEU A 241 11.16 13.57 -11.18
N CYS A 242 10.87 14.61 -10.39
CA CYS A 242 10.52 14.48 -8.97
C CYS A 242 9.27 13.60 -8.77
N ASN A 243 8.25 13.76 -9.62
CA ASN A 243 7.06 12.93 -9.58
C ASN A 243 7.34 11.46 -9.94
N LYS A 244 8.28 11.20 -10.85
CA LYS A 244 8.70 9.81 -11.15
C LYS A 244 9.34 9.15 -9.93
N VAL A 245 10.17 9.88 -9.17
CA VAL A 245 10.69 9.43 -7.86
C VAL A 245 9.50 9.11 -6.93
N ARG A 246 8.52 10.03 -6.81
CA ARG A 246 7.31 9.82 -5.98
C ARG A 246 6.56 8.55 -6.38
N LYS A 247 6.26 8.35 -7.67
CA LYS A 247 5.53 7.18 -8.17
C LYS A 247 6.23 5.87 -7.82
N ILE A 248 7.55 5.78 -8.03
CA ILE A 248 8.32 4.57 -7.74
C ILE A 248 8.34 4.29 -6.23
N MET A 249 8.57 5.29 -5.39
CA MET A 249 8.58 5.12 -3.94
C MET A 249 7.18 4.79 -3.40
N HIS A 250 6.12 5.39 -3.96
CA HIS A 250 4.74 5.09 -3.61
C HIS A 250 4.25 3.71 -4.07
N SER A 251 5.05 2.94 -4.80
CA SER A 251 4.70 1.54 -5.13
C SER A 251 4.59 0.64 -3.89
N VAL A 252 5.16 1.06 -2.76
CA VAL A 252 5.10 0.33 -1.48
C VAL A 252 4.39 1.13 -0.40
N ALA A 253 4.77 2.38 -0.18
CA ALA A 253 4.24 3.19 0.92
C ALA A 253 4.40 4.70 0.66
N CYS A 254 3.56 5.52 1.30
CA CYS A 254 3.75 6.96 1.42
C CYS A 254 4.70 7.25 2.58
N PHE A 255 5.98 7.40 2.30
CA PHE A 255 7.00 7.60 3.33
C PHE A 255 6.91 8.96 4.05
N GLY A 256 6.03 9.87 3.60
CA GLY A 256 5.76 11.13 4.26
C GLY A 256 5.12 11.03 5.64
N HIS A 257 4.58 9.86 6.00
CA HIS A 257 4.03 9.61 7.34
C HIS A 257 5.09 9.36 8.42
N PHE A 258 6.36 9.16 8.01
CA PHE A 258 7.44 8.90 8.97
C PHE A 258 8.21 10.16 9.33
N ASN A 259 8.33 10.41 10.63
CA ASN A 259 9.19 11.44 11.19
C ASN A 259 10.53 10.79 11.58
N VAL A 260 11.59 11.06 10.80
CA VAL A 260 12.97 10.63 11.07
C VAL A 260 13.84 11.87 11.17
#